data_538f454474ce5eb4d69ba4a0143a841c
#
_entry.id   538f454474ce5eb4d69ba4a0143a841c
#
_cell.length_a   1.000
_cell.length_b   1.000
_cell.length_c   1.000
_cell.angle_alpha   90.00
_cell.angle_beta   90.00
_cell.angle_gamma   90.00
#
_symmetry.space_group_name_H-M   'P 1'
#
loop_
_entity.id
_entity.type
_entity.pdbx_description
1 polymer ?
#
loop_
_entity_poly.entity_id
_entity_poly.type
_entity_poly.pdbx_seq_one_letter_code
_entity_poly.pdbx_strand_id
1 'polypeptide(L)'
;MRIALLAHPRHPIRPPFMGGMEAHAWHLAHGLRARGHDVVLFASGDSDPGLPLHIVRPVHYEADWPGADWHGSAALNAHADAIWAAALPAIRGGGFDVVHNNTLHRYPPRFARATRQPTVTSLHVPPFPALQRAIHDSAAPWHLVTVTSRTQRGAWWTKPPPTARVLPNGIDLGRWPFVAEGDGTAVWAGRIHPNKGTAQAAEAARKAGVPLRIFGTVEDRHYFEDEVRPALGGGIRYEGHLAGPELSAALGRASVLLFTPLWDEPFGLAAIEAMACGLPVAAFDSGAAREVIGPCGRFAALGDVDGLADALRAAMALPRKAARARVEAHFTLDRMICACEGLYDEAIAMRDADWPDAAYAPVQLSPLR
;
A
#
# COMPACT_ATOMS: atom_id res chain seq x y z
N MET A 1 -19.91 -8.56 12.57
CA MET A 1 -19.25 -7.54 13.41
C MET A 1 -19.59 -6.15 12.91
N ARG A 2 -19.64 -5.18 13.82
CA ARG A 2 -19.70 -3.75 13.49
C ARG A 2 -18.28 -3.16 13.52
N ILE A 3 -17.80 -2.64 12.39
CA ILE A 3 -16.40 -2.30 12.16
C ILE A 3 -16.28 -0.80 11.85
N ALA A 4 -15.43 -0.08 12.60
CA ALA A 4 -15.00 1.26 12.22
C ALA A 4 -13.73 1.13 11.37
N LEU A 5 -13.81 1.43 10.07
CA LEU A 5 -12.67 1.47 9.18
C LEU A 5 -12.18 2.91 9.03
N LEU A 6 -11.02 3.22 9.59
CA LEU A 6 -10.45 4.57 9.55
C LEU A 6 -9.49 4.69 8.37
N ALA A 7 -9.76 5.59 7.45
CA ALA A 7 -8.92 5.82 6.26
C ALA A 7 -8.12 7.12 6.38
N HIS A 8 -7.00 7.18 5.66
CA HIS A 8 -6.18 8.39 5.57
C HIS A 8 -6.92 9.46 4.75
N PRO A 9 -7.14 10.69 5.26
CA PRO A 9 -7.99 11.67 4.60
C PRO A 9 -7.27 12.55 3.57
N ARG A 10 -6.13 12.10 3.03
CA ARG A 10 -5.35 12.84 2.02
C ARG A 10 -6.08 12.90 0.68
N HIS A 11 -6.64 11.78 0.25
CA HIS A 11 -7.38 11.63 -0.99
C HIS A 11 -8.72 10.93 -0.71
N PRO A 12 -9.73 11.09 -1.56
CA PRO A 12 -11.02 10.43 -1.37
C PRO A 12 -10.87 8.91 -1.54
N ILE A 13 -11.61 8.16 -0.73
CA ILE A 13 -11.65 6.70 -0.79
C ILE A 13 -12.70 6.28 -1.84
N ARG A 14 -12.35 6.40 -3.10
CA ARG A 14 -13.16 6.02 -4.28
C ARG A 14 -12.30 5.93 -5.53
N PRO A 15 -12.71 5.17 -6.56
CA PRO A 15 -12.08 5.24 -7.88
C PRO A 15 -12.29 6.60 -8.58
N PRO A 16 -11.35 7.08 -9.43
CA PRO A 16 -10.01 6.51 -9.62
C PRO A 16 -9.11 6.77 -8.41
N PHE A 17 -8.33 5.75 -8.00
CA PHE A 17 -7.48 5.89 -6.83
C PHE A 17 -6.19 6.66 -7.14
N MET A 18 -5.78 7.52 -6.22
CA MET A 18 -4.50 8.23 -6.31
C MET A 18 -3.32 7.37 -5.82
N GLY A 19 -3.59 6.36 -5.00
CA GLY A 19 -2.56 5.46 -4.48
C GLY A 19 -3.10 4.15 -3.92
N GLY A 20 -2.16 3.30 -3.48
CA GLY A 20 -2.48 1.96 -2.98
C GLY A 20 -3.26 1.96 -1.66
N MET A 21 -3.11 2.99 -0.82
CA MET A 21 -3.81 3.05 0.46
C MET A 21 -5.31 3.31 0.29
N GLU A 22 -5.68 4.19 -0.65
CA GLU A 22 -7.07 4.46 -0.99
C GLU A 22 -7.74 3.22 -1.59
N ALA A 23 -7.05 2.56 -2.53
CA ALA A 23 -7.51 1.32 -3.12
C ALA A 23 -7.69 0.21 -2.06
N HIS A 24 -6.70 0.04 -1.17
CA HIS A 24 -6.76 -0.91 -0.07
C HIS A 24 -7.97 -0.66 0.84
N ALA A 25 -8.16 0.58 1.32
CA ALA A 25 -9.27 0.92 2.22
C ALA A 25 -10.64 0.70 1.54
N TRP A 26 -10.76 1.07 0.25
CA TRP A 26 -11.99 0.87 -0.52
C TRP A 26 -12.32 -0.61 -0.71
N HIS A 27 -11.32 -1.40 -1.16
CA HIS A 27 -11.51 -2.84 -1.37
C HIS A 27 -11.81 -3.57 -0.05
N LEU A 28 -11.14 -3.19 1.04
CA LEU A 28 -11.40 -3.76 2.36
C LEU A 28 -12.83 -3.44 2.84
N ALA A 29 -13.28 -2.19 2.70
CA ALA A 29 -14.64 -1.79 3.09
C ALA A 29 -15.71 -2.58 2.33
N HIS A 30 -15.61 -2.62 1.00
CA HIS A 30 -16.55 -3.35 0.16
C HIS A 30 -16.51 -4.86 0.40
N GLY A 31 -15.32 -5.43 0.55
CA GLY A 31 -15.16 -6.86 0.77
C GLY A 31 -15.70 -7.31 2.13
N LEU A 32 -15.45 -6.58 3.20
CA LEU A 32 -16.02 -6.87 4.53
C LEU A 32 -17.55 -6.76 4.51
N ARG A 33 -18.12 -5.76 3.84
CA ARG A 33 -19.57 -5.62 3.69
C ARG A 33 -20.19 -6.77 2.90
N ALA A 34 -19.53 -7.20 1.81
CA ALA A 34 -19.99 -8.35 1.03
C ALA A 34 -20.01 -9.65 1.84
N ARG A 35 -19.21 -9.73 2.92
CA ARG A 35 -19.20 -10.85 3.88
C ARG A 35 -20.16 -10.65 5.07
N GLY A 36 -21.01 -9.62 5.03
CA GLY A 36 -22.07 -9.39 6.00
C GLY A 36 -21.68 -8.57 7.24
N HIS A 37 -20.52 -7.90 7.22
CA HIS A 37 -20.15 -6.98 8.31
C HIS A 37 -20.82 -5.62 8.14
N ASP A 38 -21.19 -4.98 9.28
CA ASP A 38 -21.62 -3.58 9.34
C ASP A 38 -20.38 -2.69 9.41
N VAL A 39 -19.97 -2.13 8.25
CA VAL A 39 -18.75 -1.31 8.12
C VAL A 39 -19.12 0.15 7.99
N VAL A 40 -18.59 0.99 8.89
CA VAL A 40 -18.64 2.45 8.78
C VAL A 40 -17.24 2.95 8.42
N LEU A 41 -17.12 3.61 7.25
CA LEU A 41 -15.88 4.20 6.79
C LEU A 41 -15.72 5.63 7.34
N PHE A 42 -14.67 5.86 8.12
CA PHE A 42 -14.26 7.19 8.59
C PHE A 42 -13.32 7.80 7.55
N ALA A 43 -13.82 8.70 6.73
CA ALA A 43 -13.10 9.28 5.59
C ALA A 43 -13.59 10.70 5.28
N SER A 44 -13.00 11.34 4.25
CA SER A 44 -13.51 12.59 3.71
C SER A 44 -14.88 12.39 3.03
N GLY A 45 -15.73 13.42 3.07
CA GLY A 45 -17.11 13.36 2.58
C GLY A 45 -17.25 13.20 1.06
N ASP A 46 -16.19 13.44 0.32
CA ASP A 46 -16.10 13.20 -1.11
C ASP A 46 -15.62 11.77 -1.48
N SER A 47 -15.56 10.87 -0.49
CA SER A 47 -15.33 9.43 -0.69
C SER A 47 -16.55 8.73 -1.30
N ASP A 48 -16.49 7.40 -1.46
CA ASP A 48 -17.53 6.59 -2.12
C ASP A 48 -18.89 6.73 -1.40
N PRO A 49 -19.93 7.31 -2.05
CA PRO A 49 -21.25 7.45 -1.48
C PRO A 49 -21.99 6.11 -1.31
N GLY A 50 -21.51 5.03 -1.92
CA GLY A 50 -22.04 3.67 -1.74
C GLY A 50 -21.65 3.01 -0.41
N LEU A 51 -20.76 3.64 0.37
CA LEU A 51 -20.33 3.18 1.69
C LEU A 51 -20.99 4.00 2.81
N PRO A 52 -21.36 3.40 3.95
CA PRO A 52 -21.71 4.16 5.15
C PRO A 52 -20.51 4.99 5.61
N LEU A 53 -20.62 6.31 5.52
CA LEU A 53 -19.55 7.25 5.87
C LEU A 53 -19.79 7.90 7.23
N HIS A 54 -18.75 7.94 8.06
CA HIS A 54 -18.58 8.98 9.06
C HIS A 54 -17.62 10.02 8.50
N ILE A 55 -18.16 11.21 8.19
CA ILE A 55 -17.40 12.27 7.53
C ILE A 55 -16.46 12.93 8.54
N VAL A 56 -15.16 12.69 8.41
CA VAL A 56 -14.14 13.29 9.28
C VAL A 56 -13.74 14.69 8.83
N ARG A 57 -14.01 15.03 7.55
CA ARG A 57 -13.92 16.37 6.94
C ARG A 57 -14.70 16.38 5.62
N PRO A 58 -15.19 17.55 5.18
CA PRO A 58 -16.06 17.65 3.98
C PRO A 58 -15.39 17.15 2.69
N VAL A 59 -14.15 17.55 2.42
CA VAL A 59 -13.37 17.23 1.23
C VAL A 59 -11.98 16.74 1.66
N HIS A 60 -11.30 15.88 0.91
CA HIS A 60 -9.95 15.42 1.19
C HIS A 60 -8.95 16.57 1.32
N TYR A 61 -7.90 16.44 2.16
CA TYR A 61 -7.06 17.59 2.49
C TYR A 61 -6.09 18.01 1.36
N GLU A 62 -5.77 17.13 0.42
CA GLU A 62 -4.93 17.50 -0.74
C GLU A 62 -5.58 18.62 -1.59
N ALA A 63 -6.91 18.78 -1.53
CA ALA A 63 -7.61 19.89 -2.19
C ALA A 63 -7.24 21.25 -1.60
N ASP A 64 -7.02 21.33 -0.27
CA ASP A 64 -6.68 22.58 0.43
C ASP A 64 -5.16 22.76 0.64
N TRP A 65 -4.42 21.64 0.63
CA TRP A 65 -2.99 21.56 0.92
C TRP A 65 -2.27 20.77 -0.18
N PRO A 66 -2.29 21.26 -1.44
CA PRO A 66 -1.77 20.51 -2.57
C PRO A 66 -0.24 20.41 -2.55
N GLY A 67 0.25 19.20 -2.91
CA GLY A 67 1.67 18.96 -3.12
C GLY A 67 2.45 18.54 -1.88
N ALA A 68 3.70 18.13 -2.12
CA ALA A 68 4.57 17.54 -1.11
C ALA A 68 5.08 18.56 -0.07
N ASP A 69 5.09 19.84 -0.37
CA ASP A 69 5.68 20.90 0.48
C ASP A 69 5.01 21.01 1.86
N TRP A 70 3.77 20.60 1.95
CA TRP A 70 3.01 20.60 3.20
C TRP A 70 3.26 19.35 4.05
N HIS A 71 3.80 18.27 3.48
CA HIS A 71 4.00 17.01 4.18
C HIS A 71 4.96 17.18 5.36
N GLY A 72 4.48 16.82 6.56
CA GLY A 72 5.25 16.97 7.80
C GLY A 72 5.28 18.38 8.37
N SER A 73 4.64 19.37 7.71
CA SER A 73 4.54 20.73 8.25
C SER A 73 3.75 20.76 9.57
N ALA A 74 4.06 21.72 10.43
CA ALA A 74 3.35 21.90 11.70
C ALA A 74 1.85 22.18 11.47
N ALA A 75 1.51 22.92 10.41
CA ALA A 75 0.13 23.27 10.05
C ALA A 75 -0.68 22.04 9.63
N LEU A 76 -0.16 21.21 8.72
CA LEU A 76 -0.84 19.98 8.29
C LEU A 76 -0.95 18.97 9.45
N ASN A 77 0.09 18.85 10.28
CA ASN A 77 0.04 17.98 11.46
C ASN A 77 -1.04 18.43 12.45
N ALA A 78 -1.14 19.74 12.74
CA ALA A 78 -2.19 20.28 13.61
C ALA A 78 -3.60 20.05 13.03
N HIS A 79 -3.74 20.20 11.70
CA HIS A 79 -4.98 19.90 11.00
C HIS A 79 -5.38 18.42 11.13
N ALA A 80 -4.45 17.50 10.89
CA ALA A 80 -4.68 16.06 11.05
C ALA A 80 -5.03 15.69 12.51
N ASP A 81 -4.36 16.31 13.48
CA ASP A 81 -4.68 16.16 14.91
C ASP A 81 -6.13 16.57 15.21
N ALA A 82 -6.57 17.71 14.70
CA ALA A 82 -7.93 18.20 14.91
C ALA A 82 -8.98 17.24 14.30
N ILE A 83 -8.73 16.72 13.09
CA ILE A 83 -9.59 15.73 12.43
C ILE A 83 -9.79 14.51 13.33
N TRP A 84 -8.71 13.88 13.78
CA TRP A 84 -8.82 12.66 14.54
C TRP A 84 -9.26 12.89 15.98
N ALA A 85 -8.91 14.00 16.61
CA ALA A 85 -9.45 14.38 17.92
C ALA A 85 -10.99 14.49 17.88
N ALA A 86 -11.55 15.08 16.82
CA ALA A 86 -12.98 15.20 16.64
C ALA A 86 -13.68 13.88 16.32
N ALA A 87 -13.00 12.93 15.63
CA ALA A 87 -13.59 11.64 15.25
C ALA A 87 -13.61 10.60 16.39
N LEU A 88 -12.64 10.64 17.33
CA LEU A 88 -12.52 9.64 18.39
C LEU A 88 -13.77 9.47 19.27
N PRO A 89 -14.53 10.52 19.67
CA PRO A 89 -15.77 10.39 20.41
C PRO A 89 -16.83 9.57 19.68
N ALA A 90 -16.94 9.72 18.35
CA ALA A 90 -17.88 8.93 17.54
C ALA A 90 -17.46 7.46 17.46
N ILE A 91 -16.17 7.16 17.44
CA ILE A 91 -15.67 5.77 17.51
C ILE A 91 -16.05 5.17 18.88
N ARG A 92 -15.82 5.90 19.97
CA ARG A 92 -16.15 5.43 21.34
C ARG A 92 -17.65 5.19 21.56
N GLY A 93 -18.49 6.09 21.04
CA GLY A 93 -19.95 6.00 21.19
C GLY A 93 -20.65 5.13 20.14
N GLY A 94 -19.93 4.70 19.11
CA GLY A 94 -20.53 4.06 17.94
C GLY A 94 -20.84 2.56 18.10
N GLY A 95 -20.47 1.94 19.22
CA GLY A 95 -20.75 0.51 19.47
C GLY A 95 -20.01 -0.41 18.51
N PHE A 96 -18.79 -0.06 18.12
CA PHE A 96 -17.96 -0.88 17.23
C PHE A 96 -17.31 -2.04 17.99
N ASP A 97 -17.43 -3.24 17.43
CA ASP A 97 -16.73 -4.43 17.94
C ASP A 97 -15.21 -4.28 17.79
N VAL A 98 -14.77 -3.73 16.64
CA VAL A 98 -13.36 -3.53 16.30
C VAL A 98 -13.15 -2.26 15.47
N VAL A 99 -11.96 -1.70 15.60
CA VAL A 99 -11.45 -0.61 14.75
C VAL A 99 -10.37 -1.12 13.83
N HIS A 100 -10.48 -0.90 12.51
CA HIS A 100 -9.37 -1.09 11.58
C HIS A 100 -8.79 0.28 11.19
N ASN A 101 -7.57 0.55 11.61
CA ASN A 101 -6.93 1.84 11.47
C ASN A 101 -5.91 1.85 10.32
N ASN A 102 -6.21 2.59 9.23
CA ASN A 102 -5.32 2.85 8.09
C ASN A 102 -4.90 4.32 8.00
N THR A 103 -5.00 5.08 9.09
CA THR A 103 -4.84 6.54 9.04
C THR A 103 -3.41 7.03 8.97
N LEU A 104 -2.43 6.23 9.35
CA LEU A 104 -1.04 6.63 9.62
C LEU A 104 -0.91 7.72 10.69
N HIS A 105 -1.97 7.96 11.45
CA HIS A 105 -2.03 9.01 12.46
C HIS A 105 -1.79 8.47 13.88
N ARG A 106 -1.19 9.31 14.72
CA ARG A 106 -0.75 8.95 16.08
C ARG A 106 -1.89 8.76 17.09
N TYR A 107 -3.10 9.29 16.85
CA TYR A 107 -4.18 9.25 17.82
C TYR A 107 -4.93 7.92 17.88
N PRO A 108 -5.35 7.29 16.75
CA PRO A 108 -6.09 6.04 16.82
C PRO A 108 -5.36 4.91 17.58
N PRO A 109 -4.04 4.67 17.40
CA PRO A 109 -3.32 3.69 18.21
C PRO A 109 -3.37 3.98 19.72
N ARG A 110 -3.15 5.24 20.11
CA ARG A 110 -3.19 5.65 21.52
C ARG A 110 -4.59 5.55 22.11
N PHE A 111 -5.62 5.86 21.32
CA PHE A 111 -7.01 5.67 21.71
C PHE A 111 -7.33 4.20 21.97
N ALA A 112 -6.88 3.28 21.10
CA ALA A 112 -7.05 1.84 21.28
C ALA A 112 -6.55 1.38 22.66
N ARG A 113 -5.34 1.81 23.06
CA ARG A 113 -4.78 1.51 24.38
C ARG A 113 -5.58 2.13 25.51
N ALA A 114 -5.91 3.43 25.40
CA ALA A 114 -6.57 4.18 26.49
C ALA A 114 -7.99 3.70 26.78
N THR A 115 -8.70 3.19 25.77
CA THR A 115 -10.12 2.79 25.87
C THR A 115 -10.34 1.30 25.88
N ARG A 116 -9.31 0.48 25.74
CA ARG A 116 -9.38 -0.98 25.52
C ARG A 116 -10.22 -1.35 24.28
N GLN A 117 -10.28 -0.45 23.28
CA GLN A 117 -10.97 -0.73 22.02
C GLN A 117 -10.17 -1.74 21.20
N PRO A 118 -10.73 -2.92 20.84
CA PRO A 118 -10.11 -3.86 19.92
C PRO A 118 -9.72 -3.13 18.64
N THR A 119 -8.45 -3.20 18.25
CA THR A 119 -7.96 -2.42 17.10
C THR A 119 -6.92 -3.20 16.33
N VAL A 120 -7.03 -3.15 15.01
CA VAL A 120 -5.97 -3.55 14.06
C VAL A 120 -5.44 -2.30 13.40
N THR A 121 -4.17 -1.97 13.57
CA THR A 121 -3.51 -0.85 12.88
C THR A 121 -2.64 -1.38 11.76
N SER A 122 -2.94 -1.02 10.51
CA SER A 122 -2.16 -1.39 9.33
C SER A 122 -1.14 -0.32 8.97
N LEU A 123 0.13 -0.73 8.90
CA LEU A 123 1.26 0.12 8.57
C LEU A 123 1.61 -0.08 7.09
N HIS A 124 1.23 0.87 6.25
CA HIS A 124 1.41 0.80 4.80
C HIS A 124 2.67 1.50 4.29
N VAL A 125 3.44 2.11 5.18
CA VAL A 125 4.62 2.93 4.87
C VAL A 125 5.80 2.54 5.76
N PRO A 126 7.04 2.87 5.39
CA PRO A 126 8.18 2.77 6.30
C PRO A 126 7.97 3.57 7.61
N PRO A 127 8.68 3.24 8.69
CA PRO A 127 8.52 3.94 9.96
C PRO A 127 8.94 5.41 9.85
N PHE A 128 8.15 6.28 10.52
CA PHE A 128 8.51 7.69 10.72
C PHE A 128 8.24 8.11 12.17
N PRO A 129 8.93 9.16 12.70
CA PRO A 129 9.04 9.41 14.14
C PRO A 129 7.71 9.47 14.89
N ALA A 130 6.72 10.17 14.35
CA ALA A 130 5.45 10.39 15.05
C ALA A 130 4.63 9.10 15.20
N LEU A 131 4.54 8.31 14.12
CA LEU A 131 3.79 7.05 14.13
C LEU A 131 4.54 5.96 14.89
N GLN A 132 5.86 5.91 14.75
CA GLN A 132 6.69 4.95 15.47
C GLN A 132 6.54 5.12 16.99
N ARG A 133 6.60 6.36 17.51
CA ARG A 133 6.32 6.64 18.92
C ARG A 133 4.89 6.25 19.32
N ALA A 134 3.90 6.53 18.45
CA ALA A 134 2.52 6.17 18.76
C ALA A 134 2.31 4.65 18.86
N ILE A 135 2.93 3.86 17.97
CA ILE A 135 2.90 2.39 18.04
C ILE A 135 3.60 1.87 19.30
N HIS A 136 4.73 2.47 19.68
CA HIS A 136 5.41 2.17 20.94
C HIS A 136 4.52 2.44 22.16
N ASP A 137 3.93 3.65 22.23
CA ASP A 137 3.13 4.09 23.37
C ASP A 137 1.78 3.36 23.49
N SER A 138 1.32 2.76 22.39
CA SER A 138 0.00 2.10 22.29
C SER A 138 0.05 0.59 22.40
N ALA A 139 1.20 0.02 22.75
CA ALA A 139 1.33 -1.44 22.91
C ALA A 139 0.31 -1.97 23.93
N ALA A 140 -0.56 -2.87 23.46
CA ALA A 140 -1.58 -3.51 24.27
C ALA A 140 -2.01 -4.82 23.59
N PRO A 141 -2.45 -5.87 24.33
CA PRO A 141 -2.80 -7.15 23.73
C PRO A 141 -3.93 -7.06 22.70
N TRP A 142 -4.94 -6.21 22.92
CA TRP A 142 -6.07 -5.96 22.01
C TRP A 142 -5.76 -4.98 20.86
N HIS A 143 -4.52 -4.48 20.77
CA HIS A 143 -4.05 -3.63 19.68
C HIS A 143 -3.05 -4.39 18.83
N LEU A 144 -3.55 -5.05 17.79
CA LEU A 144 -2.71 -5.72 16.80
C LEU A 144 -2.17 -4.72 15.78
N VAL A 145 -0.93 -4.89 15.40
CA VAL A 145 -0.27 -4.02 14.41
C VAL A 145 0.14 -4.86 13.21
N THR A 146 -0.32 -4.50 12.02
CA THR A 146 0.03 -5.23 10.80
C THR A 146 1.00 -4.46 9.93
N VAL A 147 1.86 -5.19 9.27
CA VAL A 147 2.77 -4.74 8.20
C VAL A 147 2.56 -5.59 6.97
N THR A 148 2.85 -5.07 5.79
CA THR A 148 2.52 -5.73 4.53
C THR A 148 3.53 -6.80 4.09
N SER A 149 4.71 -6.84 4.72
CA SER A 149 5.77 -7.82 4.43
C SER A 149 6.65 -8.12 5.64
N ARG A 150 7.41 -9.21 5.59
CA ARG A 150 8.43 -9.53 6.61
C ARG A 150 9.55 -8.50 6.59
N THR A 151 9.93 -8.04 5.41
CA THR A 151 10.93 -6.98 5.23
C THR A 151 10.48 -5.71 5.94
N GLN A 152 9.25 -5.26 5.74
CA GLN A 152 8.70 -4.11 6.44
C GLN A 152 8.62 -4.34 7.95
N ARG A 153 8.30 -5.56 8.41
CA ARG A 153 8.32 -5.87 9.85
C ARG A 153 9.71 -5.64 10.46
N GLY A 154 10.78 -6.04 9.77
CA GLY A 154 12.16 -5.77 10.19
C GLY A 154 12.53 -4.29 10.21
N ALA A 155 11.95 -3.48 9.32
CA ALA A 155 12.13 -2.03 9.34
C ALA A 155 11.45 -1.36 10.54
N TRP A 156 10.30 -1.87 10.98
CA TRP A 156 9.57 -1.32 12.13
C TRP A 156 10.15 -1.76 13.48
N TRP A 157 10.58 -3.01 13.61
CA TRP A 157 11.03 -3.57 14.90
C TRP A 157 12.30 -4.41 14.73
N THR A 158 13.29 -4.14 15.56
CA THR A 158 14.44 -5.06 15.73
C THR A 158 14.00 -6.37 16.39
N LYS A 159 13.05 -6.29 17.33
CA LYS A 159 12.40 -7.44 17.97
C LYS A 159 10.88 -7.21 17.89
N PRO A 160 10.19 -7.81 16.91
CA PRO A 160 8.75 -7.64 16.76
C PRO A 160 7.98 -8.08 18.00
N PRO A 161 7.01 -7.28 18.49
CA PRO A 161 6.16 -7.69 19.60
C PRO A 161 5.22 -8.83 19.19
N PRO A 162 4.67 -9.61 20.16
CA PRO A 162 3.69 -10.65 19.86
C PRO A 162 2.43 -10.15 19.15
N THR A 163 2.13 -8.86 19.23
CA THR A 163 1.00 -8.22 18.54
C THR A 163 1.31 -7.79 17.11
N ALA A 164 2.56 -7.90 16.65
CA ALA A 164 2.92 -7.59 15.27
C ALA A 164 2.60 -8.77 14.33
N ARG A 165 1.86 -8.50 13.26
CA ARG A 165 1.45 -9.49 12.25
C ARG A 165 1.92 -9.06 10.86
N VAL A 166 2.22 -10.03 9.99
CA VAL A 166 2.39 -9.78 8.56
C VAL A 166 1.06 -10.06 7.87
N LEU A 167 0.49 -9.04 7.26
CA LEU A 167 -0.75 -9.09 6.49
C LEU A 167 -0.47 -8.56 5.08
N PRO A 168 -0.15 -9.42 4.11
CA PRO A 168 0.05 -8.99 2.73
C PRO A 168 -1.19 -8.32 2.16
N ASN A 169 -1.00 -7.31 1.33
CA ASN A 169 -2.09 -6.75 0.56
C ASN A 169 -2.65 -7.78 -0.43
N GLY A 170 -3.95 -7.69 -0.68
CA GLY A 170 -4.66 -8.51 -1.66
C GLY A 170 -5.29 -7.66 -2.76
N ILE A 171 -5.43 -8.26 -3.95
CA ILE A 171 -6.12 -7.65 -5.09
C ILE A 171 -7.28 -8.52 -5.57
N ASP A 172 -8.28 -7.85 -6.14
CA ASP A 172 -9.42 -8.51 -6.80
C ASP A 172 -8.98 -9.01 -8.19
N LEU A 173 -8.84 -10.32 -8.33
CA LEU A 173 -8.40 -10.95 -9.57
C LEU A 173 -9.37 -10.76 -10.73
N GLY A 174 -10.65 -10.47 -10.47
CA GLY A 174 -11.64 -10.13 -11.51
C GLY A 174 -11.32 -8.83 -12.23
N ARG A 175 -10.59 -7.93 -11.57
CA ARG A 175 -10.14 -6.64 -12.16
C ARG A 175 -8.84 -6.76 -12.97
N TRP A 176 -8.10 -7.86 -12.81
CA TRP A 176 -6.79 -8.11 -13.42
C TRP A 176 -6.79 -9.44 -14.17
N PRO A 177 -7.45 -9.50 -15.35
CA PRO A 177 -7.56 -10.74 -16.11
C PRO A 177 -6.21 -11.22 -16.63
N PHE A 178 -6.01 -12.52 -16.56
CA PHE A 178 -4.80 -13.16 -17.09
C PHE A 178 -4.77 -13.08 -18.61
N VAL A 179 -3.61 -12.72 -19.19
CA VAL A 179 -3.33 -12.73 -20.62
C VAL A 179 -2.14 -13.65 -20.88
N ALA A 180 -2.32 -14.62 -21.77
CA ALA A 180 -1.34 -15.69 -21.98
C ALA A 180 -0.08 -15.22 -22.74
N GLU A 181 -0.20 -14.23 -23.62
CA GLU A 181 0.87 -13.75 -24.49
C GLU A 181 1.03 -12.23 -24.37
N GLY A 182 2.27 -11.78 -24.41
CA GLY A 182 2.62 -10.36 -24.45
C GLY A 182 3.10 -9.91 -25.81
N ASP A 183 3.16 -8.60 -26.02
CA ASP A 183 3.50 -7.96 -27.30
C ASP A 183 5.00 -7.65 -27.48
N GLY A 184 5.85 -8.12 -26.59
CA GLY A 184 7.30 -7.85 -26.58
C GLY A 184 7.68 -6.52 -25.92
N THR A 185 6.73 -5.73 -25.40
CA THR A 185 7.03 -4.47 -24.72
C THR A 185 7.15 -4.64 -23.21
N ALA A 186 7.95 -3.78 -22.58
CA ALA A 186 7.94 -3.58 -21.16
C ALA A 186 6.87 -2.54 -20.77
N VAL A 187 6.40 -2.60 -19.53
CA VAL A 187 5.53 -1.60 -18.93
C VAL A 187 6.11 -1.13 -17.60
N TRP A 188 5.90 0.13 -17.29
CA TRP A 188 6.11 0.71 -15.98
C TRP A 188 4.80 1.40 -15.54
N ALA A 189 4.37 1.18 -14.31
CA ALA A 189 3.12 1.76 -13.79
C ALA A 189 3.32 2.27 -12.36
N GLY A 190 2.99 3.54 -12.11
CA GLY A 190 3.10 4.16 -10.82
C GLY A 190 3.02 5.68 -10.85
N ARG A 191 3.06 6.32 -9.68
CA ARG A 191 3.21 7.78 -9.60
C ARG A 191 4.61 8.17 -10.05
N ILE A 192 4.72 9.15 -10.93
CA ILE A 192 6.01 9.63 -11.40
C ILE A 192 6.59 10.58 -10.36
N HIS A 193 7.51 10.04 -9.58
CA HIS A 193 8.20 10.67 -8.47
C HIS A 193 9.60 10.03 -8.33
N PRO A 194 10.64 10.76 -7.89
CA PRO A 194 12.02 10.24 -7.82
C PRO A 194 12.13 8.87 -7.13
N ASN A 195 11.41 8.67 -6.03
CA ASN A 195 11.46 7.41 -5.27
C ASN A 195 10.90 6.19 -6.03
N LYS A 196 10.25 6.37 -7.18
CA LYS A 196 9.70 5.28 -8.01
C LYS A 196 10.61 4.88 -9.17
N GLY A 197 11.66 5.66 -9.45
CA GLY A 197 12.72 5.30 -10.39
C GLY A 197 12.27 5.19 -11.85
N THR A 198 11.36 6.04 -12.30
CA THR A 198 10.84 6.03 -13.69
C THR A 198 11.95 6.28 -14.71
N ALA A 199 12.88 7.21 -14.42
CA ALA A 199 14.02 7.49 -15.29
C ALA A 199 14.95 6.28 -15.42
N GLN A 200 15.21 5.57 -14.32
CA GLN A 200 16.01 4.34 -14.30
C GLN A 200 15.35 3.22 -15.10
N ALA A 201 14.01 3.10 -15.03
CA ALA A 201 13.26 2.15 -15.85
C ALA A 201 13.41 2.46 -17.35
N ALA A 202 13.30 3.73 -17.74
CA ALA A 202 13.47 4.18 -19.13
C ALA A 202 14.89 3.91 -19.64
N GLU A 203 15.90 4.17 -18.83
CA GLU A 203 17.29 3.93 -19.19
C GLU A 203 17.58 2.42 -19.32
N ALA A 204 17.11 1.61 -18.37
CA ALA A 204 17.28 0.14 -18.43
C ALA A 204 16.59 -0.47 -19.66
N ALA A 205 15.38 -0.02 -19.99
CA ALA A 205 14.66 -0.45 -21.18
C ALA A 205 15.43 -0.10 -22.47
N ARG A 206 16.00 1.12 -22.55
CA ARG A 206 16.83 1.54 -23.68
C ARG A 206 18.07 0.66 -23.81
N LYS A 207 18.82 0.41 -22.72
CA LYS A 207 20.00 -0.45 -22.70
C LYS A 207 19.64 -1.90 -23.06
N ALA A 208 18.46 -2.36 -22.66
CA ALA A 208 17.96 -3.69 -23.01
C ALA A 208 17.50 -3.80 -24.48
N GLY A 209 17.24 -2.71 -25.16
CA GLY A 209 16.65 -2.67 -26.49
C GLY A 209 15.16 -3.08 -26.49
N VAL A 210 14.46 -2.90 -25.36
CA VAL A 210 13.06 -3.26 -25.18
C VAL A 210 12.19 -2.00 -25.17
N PRO A 211 11.15 -1.90 -26.01
CA PRO A 211 10.21 -0.77 -25.95
C PRO A 211 9.53 -0.71 -24.58
N LEU A 212 9.34 0.51 -24.03
CA LEU A 212 8.72 0.73 -22.73
C LEU A 212 7.52 1.68 -22.83
N ARG A 213 6.41 1.30 -22.23
CA ARG A 213 5.25 2.15 -21.99
C ARG A 213 5.20 2.54 -20.52
N ILE A 214 5.12 3.83 -20.25
CA ILE A 214 5.09 4.41 -18.89
C ILE A 214 3.70 4.95 -18.63
N PHE A 215 3.06 4.48 -17.56
CA PHE A 215 1.72 4.91 -17.11
C PHE A 215 1.76 5.47 -15.71
N GLY A 216 1.12 6.62 -15.50
CA GLY A 216 0.95 7.17 -14.15
C GLY A 216 0.78 8.68 -14.10
N THR A 217 0.36 9.15 -12.94
CA THR A 217 0.24 10.58 -12.66
C THR A 217 1.62 11.19 -12.40
N VAL A 218 1.90 12.34 -12.99
CA VAL A 218 3.09 13.14 -12.67
C VAL A 218 2.86 13.83 -11.33
N GLU A 219 3.43 13.28 -10.25
CA GLU A 219 3.37 13.85 -8.91
C GLU A 219 4.48 14.90 -8.71
N ASP A 220 5.67 14.62 -9.22
CA ASP A 220 6.80 15.56 -9.24
C ASP A 220 7.07 16.04 -10.67
N ARG A 221 6.70 17.29 -10.93
CA ARG A 221 6.83 17.88 -12.26
C ARG A 221 8.29 18.18 -12.63
N HIS A 222 9.12 18.59 -11.68
CA HIS A 222 10.54 18.85 -11.93
C HIS A 222 11.25 17.55 -12.30
N TYR A 223 11.05 16.50 -11.54
CA TYR A 223 11.59 15.17 -11.85
C TYR A 223 11.15 14.68 -13.25
N PHE A 224 9.87 14.90 -13.58
CA PHE A 224 9.37 14.48 -14.90
C PHE A 224 10.04 15.25 -16.03
N GLU A 225 10.15 16.59 -15.93
CA GLU A 225 10.74 17.42 -16.98
C GLU A 225 12.26 17.21 -17.11
N ASP A 226 12.97 17.08 -15.98
CA ASP A 226 14.43 17.08 -15.95
C ASP A 226 15.03 15.68 -16.16
N GLU A 227 14.37 14.62 -15.71
CA GLU A 227 14.93 13.27 -15.75
C GLU A 227 14.13 12.29 -16.62
N VAL A 228 12.79 12.33 -16.58
CA VAL A 228 11.96 11.37 -17.33
C VAL A 228 11.77 11.79 -18.79
N ARG A 229 11.40 13.04 -19.04
CA ARG A 229 11.15 13.56 -20.41
C ARG A 229 12.35 13.40 -21.35
N PRO A 230 13.59 13.69 -20.93
CA PRO A 230 14.77 13.46 -21.78
C PRO A 230 15.02 11.97 -22.10
N ALA A 231 14.52 11.09 -21.27
CA ALA A 231 14.61 9.63 -21.46
C ALA A 231 13.57 9.09 -22.45
N LEU A 232 12.58 9.86 -22.87
CA LEU A 232 11.58 9.44 -23.85
C LEU A 232 12.14 9.40 -25.29
N GLY A 233 11.47 8.68 -26.17
CA GLY A 233 11.90 8.45 -27.55
C GLY A 233 12.60 7.09 -27.73
N GLY A 234 12.93 6.70 -28.96
CA GLY A 234 13.57 5.41 -29.26
C GLY A 234 12.79 4.17 -28.78
N GLY A 235 11.45 4.26 -28.76
CA GLY A 235 10.58 3.19 -28.25
C GLY A 235 10.12 3.37 -26.79
N ILE A 236 10.62 4.35 -26.08
CA ILE A 236 10.19 4.71 -24.71
C ILE A 236 9.09 5.76 -24.80
N ARG A 237 7.90 5.50 -24.23
CA ARG A 237 6.75 6.40 -24.33
C ARG A 237 6.08 6.61 -22.97
N TYR A 238 5.74 7.87 -22.67
CA TYR A 238 4.81 8.21 -21.62
C TYR A 238 3.40 8.30 -22.19
N GLU A 239 2.50 7.44 -21.72
CA GLU A 239 1.13 7.28 -22.22
C GLU A 239 0.09 7.94 -21.30
N GLY A 240 0.53 8.70 -20.29
CA GLY A 240 -0.37 9.33 -19.33
C GLY A 240 -0.82 8.42 -18.20
N HIS A 241 -1.86 8.87 -17.50
CA HIS A 241 -2.45 8.11 -16.40
C HIS A 241 -3.56 7.21 -16.92
N LEU A 242 -3.47 5.92 -16.58
CA LEU A 242 -4.54 4.94 -16.77
C LEU A 242 -4.98 4.39 -15.42
N ALA A 243 -6.27 4.04 -15.30
CA ALA A 243 -6.84 3.42 -14.10
C ALA A 243 -7.81 2.29 -14.48
N GLY A 244 -8.09 1.41 -13.51
CA GLY A 244 -9.10 0.36 -13.67
C GLY A 244 -8.91 -0.53 -14.90
N PRO A 245 -9.96 -0.77 -15.70
CA PRO A 245 -9.90 -1.68 -16.86
C PRO A 245 -8.89 -1.27 -17.94
N GLU A 246 -8.66 0.03 -18.12
CA GLU A 246 -7.71 0.52 -19.13
C GLU A 246 -6.27 0.19 -18.74
N LEU A 247 -5.89 0.40 -17.46
CA LEU A 247 -4.59 0.01 -16.95
C LEU A 247 -4.42 -1.51 -17.02
N SER A 248 -5.43 -2.27 -16.60
CA SER A 248 -5.43 -3.72 -16.64
C SER A 248 -5.20 -4.25 -18.08
N ALA A 249 -5.88 -3.67 -19.06
CA ALA A 249 -5.70 -4.03 -20.47
C ALA A 249 -4.29 -3.66 -20.97
N ALA A 250 -3.74 -2.52 -20.55
CA ALA A 250 -2.39 -2.10 -20.91
C ALA A 250 -1.33 -3.04 -20.31
N LEU A 251 -1.47 -3.41 -19.03
CA LEU A 251 -0.61 -4.40 -18.37
C LEU A 251 -0.73 -5.75 -19.10
N GLY A 252 -1.93 -6.27 -19.34
CA GLY A 252 -2.13 -7.57 -19.99
C GLY A 252 -1.43 -7.71 -21.33
N ARG A 253 -1.38 -6.63 -22.12
CA ARG A 253 -0.70 -6.63 -23.43
C ARG A 253 0.82 -6.68 -23.33
N ALA A 254 1.42 -6.09 -22.29
CA ALA A 254 2.86 -6.07 -22.14
C ALA A 254 3.45 -7.45 -21.83
N SER A 255 4.76 -7.60 -21.99
CA SER A 255 5.49 -8.86 -21.77
C SER A 255 6.14 -8.92 -20.41
N VAL A 256 6.48 -7.78 -19.79
CA VAL A 256 7.22 -7.69 -18.53
C VAL A 256 6.93 -6.35 -17.83
N LEU A 257 6.91 -6.37 -16.49
CA LEU A 257 6.89 -5.14 -15.68
C LEU A 257 8.32 -4.75 -15.31
N LEU A 258 8.67 -3.47 -15.46
CA LEU A 258 9.79 -2.83 -14.77
C LEU A 258 9.31 -2.24 -13.45
N PHE A 259 9.84 -2.75 -12.33
CA PHE A 259 9.50 -2.32 -10.98
C PHE A 259 10.75 -1.77 -10.29
N THR A 260 10.84 -0.44 -10.22
CA THR A 260 12.10 0.29 -9.94
C THR A 260 12.06 1.18 -8.70
N PRO A 261 11.49 0.76 -7.55
CA PRO A 261 11.48 1.62 -6.38
C PRO A 261 12.89 1.91 -5.90
N LEU A 262 13.19 3.20 -5.66
CA LEU A 262 14.46 3.68 -5.09
C LEU A 262 14.36 3.91 -3.57
N TRP A 263 13.39 3.32 -2.93
CA TRP A 263 13.14 3.37 -1.49
C TRP A 263 12.76 1.97 -0.98
N ASP A 264 12.73 1.79 0.34
CA ASP A 264 12.28 0.54 0.97
C ASP A 264 10.78 0.33 0.74
N GLU A 265 10.41 -0.13 -0.47
CA GLU A 265 9.02 -0.36 -0.85
C GLU A 265 8.37 -1.39 0.09
N PRO A 266 7.32 -1.03 0.83
CA PRO A 266 6.73 -1.92 1.84
C PRO A 266 6.10 -3.19 1.26
N PHE A 267 5.58 -3.12 0.01
CA PHE A 267 4.91 -4.24 -0.63
C PHE A 267 5.04 -4.25 -2.16
N GLY A 268 4.49 -3.24 -2.86
CA GLY A 268 4.50 -3.16 -4.31
C GLY A 268 3.22 -3.69 -4.97
N LEU A 269 2.09 -3.00 -4.78
CA LEU A 269 0.81 -3.35 -5.42
C LEU A 269 0.93 -3.44 -6.95
N ALA A 270 1.65 -2.51 -7.59
CA ALA A 270 1.86 -2.54 -9.05
C ALA A 270 2.50 -3.85 -9.53
N ALA A 271 3.38 -4.46 -8.71
CA ALA A 271 3.98 -5.74 -9.06
C ALA A 271 2.94 -6.87 -9.05
N ILE A 272 2.10 -6.98 -8.02
CA ILE A 272 1.09 -8.04 -7.96
C ILE A 272 -0.05 -7.82 -8.96
N GLU A 273 -0.40 -6.58 -9.28
CA GLU A 273 -1.37 -6.23 -10.34
C GLU A 273 -0.87 -6.70 -11.72
N ALA A 274 0.38 -6.40 -12.05
CA ALA A 274 1.00 -6.88 -13.28
C ALA A 274 1.14 -8.41 -13.30
N MET A 275 1.59 -9.01 -12.20
CA MET A 275 1.71 -10.47 -12.08
C MET A 275 0.34 -11.16 -12.21
N ALA A 276 -0.74 -10.55 -11.73
CA ALA A 276 -2.09 -11.07 -11.93
C ALA A 276 -2.48 -11.11 -13.41
N CYS A 277 -2.07 -10.11 -14.19
CA CYS A 277 -2.23 -10.11 -15.65
C CYS A 277 -1.26 -11.09 -16.35
N GLY A 278 -0.36 -11.72 -15.61
CA GLY A 278 0.61 -12.70 -16.12
C GLY A 278 2.00 -12.12 -16.41
N LEU A 279 2.30 -10.87 -16.04
CA LEU A 279 3.62 -10.29 -16.31
C LEU A 279 4.67 -10.80 -15.31
N PRO A 280 5.77 -11.37 -15.77
CA PRO A 280 6.96 -11.45 -14.95
C PRO A 280 7.52 -10.05 -14.67
N VAL A 281 8.42 -9.94 -13.69
CA VAL A 281 8.88 -8.64 -13.19
C VAL A 281 10.40 -8.56 -13.26
N ALA A 282 10.94 -7.46 -13.80
CA ALA A 282 12.31 -7.02 -13.60
C ALA A 282 12.33 -5.92 -12.57
N ALA A 283 13.10 -6.05 -11.51
CA ALA A 283 13.02 -5.15 -10.36
C ALA A 283 14.38 -4.79 -9.78
N PHE A 284 14.46 -3.63 -9.14
CA PHE A 284 15.49 -3.41 -8.13
C PHE A 284 15.19 -4.27 -6.89
N ASP A 285 16.22 -4.81 -6.27
CA ASP A 285 16.14 -5.57 -5.02
C ASP A 285 16.05 -4.58 -3.85
N SER A 286 14.88 -4.00 -3.67
CA SER A 286 14.61 -2.97 -2.67
C SER A 286 13.35 -3.31 -1.88
N GLY A 287 13.38 -3.09 -0.57
CA GLY A 287 12.26 -3.33 0.32
C GLY A 287 11.71 -4.75 0.20
N ALA A 288 10.41 -4.87 0.00
CA ALA A 288 9.71 -6.15 -0.12
C ALA A 288 9.71 -6.75 -1.55
N ALA A 289 10.36 -6.12 -2.53
CA ALA A 289 10.28 -6.56 -3.93
C ALA A 289 10.58 -8.05 -4.09
N ARG A 290 11.69 -8.55 -3.51
CA ARG A 290 12.08 -9.96 -3.59
C ARG A 290 11.09 -10.88 -2.88
N GLU A 291 10.57 -10.47 -1.73
CA GLU A 291 9.58 -11.24 -0.96
C GLU A 291 8.27 -11.41 -1.73
N VAL A 292 7.77 -10.33 -2.32
CA VAL A 292 6.49 -10.29 -3.04
C VAL A 292 6.58 -10.97 -4.39
N ILE A 293 7.56 -10.60 -5.21
CA ILE A 293 7.72 -11.10 -6.57
C ILE A 293 8.21 -12.54 -6.59
N GLY A 294 9.17 -12.91 -5.72
CA GLY A 294 9.72 -14.26 -5.59
C GLY A 294 10.32 -14.78 -6.90
N PRO A 295 10.07 -16.05 -7.27
CA PRO A 295 10.66 -16.66 -8.46
C PRO A 295 10.16 -16.09 -9.79
N CYS A 296 9.09 -15.29 -9.75
CA CYS A 296 8.46 -14.68 -10.93
C CYS A 296 9.18 -13.41 -11.40
N GLY A 297 10.32 -13.07 -10.81
CA GLY A 297 11.12 -11.92 -11.18
C GLY A 297 12.59 -12.19 -11.37
N ARG A 298 13.28 -11.16 -11.91
CA ARG A 298 14.73 -11.02 -11.94
C ARG A 298 15.09 -9.70 -11.30
N PHE A 299 16.21 -9.68 -10.57
CA PHE A 299 16.53 -8.58 -9.68
C PHE A 299 17.93 -8.04 -9.97
N ALA A 300 18.05 -6.72 -9.94
CA ALA A 300 19.30 -5.99 -9.94
C ALA A 300 19.54 -5.32 -8.58
N ALA A 301 20.77 -5.00 -8.26
CA ALA A 301 21.07 -4.19 -7.09
C ALA A 301 20.38 -2.81 -7.20
N LEU A 302 20.05 -2.19 -6.07
CA LEU A 302 19.42 -0.87 -6.05
C LEU A 302 20.29 0.16 -6.80
N GLY A 303 19.71 0.79 -7.83
CA GLY A 303 20.38 1.78 -8.67
C GLY A 303 21.27 1.21 -9.78
N ASP A 304 21.49 -0.10 -9.83
CA ASP A 304 22.25 -0.76 -10.92
C ASP A 304 21.38 -0.88 -12.19
N VAL A 305 21.44 0.12 -13.03
CA VAL A 305 20.65 0.20 -14.28
C VAL A 305 21.14 -0.82 -15.32
N ASP A 306 22.43 -1.13 -15.38
CA ASP A 306 22.95 -2.16 -16.28
C ASP A 306 22.47 -3.55 -15.87
N GLY A 307 22.58 -3.89 -14.60
CA GLY A 307 22.01 -5.11 -14.05
C GLY A 307 20.50 -5.19 -14.22
N LEU A 308 19.78 -4.06 -14.15
CA LEU A 308 18.33 -4.02 -14.40
C LEU A 308 17.99 -4.29 -15.88
N ALA A 309 18.82 -3.83 -16.83
CA ALA A 309 18.64 -4.15 -18.24
C ALA A 309 18.84 -5.65 -18.52
N ASP A 310 19.80 -6.28 -17.85
CA ASP A 310 19.99 -7.74 -17.94
C ASP A 310 18.86 -8.50 -17.27
N ALA A 311 18.40 -8.04 -16.09
CA ALA A 311 17.25 -8.58 -15.41
C ALA A 311 15.97 -8.47 -16.26
N LEU A 312 15.80 -7.36 -17.01
CA LEU A 312 14.67 -7.16 -17.92
C LEU A 312 14.64 -8.23 -19.03
N ARG A 313 15.77 -8.42 -19.73
CA ARG A 313 15.89 -9.47 -20.78
C ARG A 313 15.60 -10.87 -20.20
N ALA A 314 16.16 -11.18 -19.05
CA ALA A 314 15.98 -12.47 -18.40
C ALA A 314 14.56 -12.68 -17.84
N ALA A 315 13.88 -11.62 -17.39
CA ALA A 315 12.51 -11.71 -16.90
C ALA A 315 11.51 -12.01 -18.03
N MET A 316 11.73 -11.49 -19.24
CA MET A 316 10.84 -11.74 -20.39
C MET A 316 10.75 -13.22 -20.75
N ALA A 317 11.73 -14.05 -20.37
CA ALA A 317 11.72 -15.50 -20.62
C ALA A 317 10.96 -16.30 -19.53
N LEU A 318 10.49 -15.66 -18.46
CA LEU A 318 9.79 -16.33 -17.37
C LEU A 318 8.34 -16.66 -17.76
N PRO A 319 7.79 -17.79 -17.24
CA PRO A 319 6.45 -18.21 -17.60
C PRO A 319 5.38 -17.30 -16.99
N ARG A 320 4.55 -16.70 -17.80
CA ARG A 320 3.44 -15.81 -17.37
C ARG A 320 2.47 -16.49 -16.42
N LYS A 321 2.17 -17.78 -16.64
CA LYS A 321 1.29 -18.58 -15.74
C LYS A 321 1.84 -18.67 -14.33
N ALA A 322 3.17 -18.70 -14.14
CA ALA A 322 3.78 -18.75 -12.81
C ALA A 322 3.54 -17.43 -12.04
N ALA A 323 3.62 -16.27 -12.72
CA ALA A 323 3.33 -14.98 -12.12
C ALA A 323 1.86 -14.93 -11.63
N ARG A 324 0.91 -15.31 -12.46
CA ARG A 324 -0.51 -15.41 -12.11
C ARG A 324 -0.75 -16.36 -10.94
N ALA A 325 -0.23 -17.58 -11.00
CA ALA A 325 -0.40 -18.60 -9.96
C ALA A 325 0.13 -18.13 -8.59
N ARG A 326 1.22 -17.35 -8.57
CA ARG A 326 1.73 -16.78 -7.32
C ARG A 326 0.75 -15.79 -6.69
N VAL A 327 0.13 -14.93 -7.48
CA VAL A 327 -0.88 -13.98 -6.96
C VAL A 327 -2.11 -14.73 -6.45
N GLU A 328 -2.60 -15.72 -7.19
CA GLU A 328 -3.72 -16.58 -6.77
C GLU A 328 -3.44 -17.30 -5.45
N ALA A 329 -2.21 -17.79 -5.26
CA ALA A 329 -1.83 -18.50 -4.06
C ALA A 329 -1.66 -17.60 -2.83
N HIS A 330 -1.26 -16.31 -3.00
CA HIS A 330 -0.79 -15.52 -1.87
C HIS A 330 -1.44 -14.13 -1.71
N PHE A 331 -1.98 -13.52 -2.78
CA PHE A 331 -2.28 -12.09 -2.81
C PHE A 331 -3.70 -11.78 -3.33
N THR A 332 -4.65 -12.68 -3.11
CA THR A 332 -6.05 -12.42 -3.46
C THR A 332 -6.71 -11.53 -2.40
N LEU A 333 -7.64 -10.70 -2.83
CA LEU A 333 -8.45 -9.86 -1.93
C LEU A 333 -9.17 -10.70 -0.87
N ASP A 334 -9.75 -11.83 -1.26
CA ASP A 334 -10.47 -12.73 -0.34
C ASP A 334 -9.56 -13.26 0.78
N ARG A 335 -8.32 -13.66 0.46
CA ARG A 335 -7.35 -14.08 1.48
C ARG A 335 -7.01 -12.96 2.46
N MET A 336 -6.81 -11.74 1.96
CA MET A 336 -6.54 -10.58 2.80
C MET A 336 -7.70 -10.29 3.74
N ILE A 337 -8.93 -10.29 3.23
CA ILE A 337 -10.13 -10.03 4.04
C ILE A 337 -10.32 -11.13 5.09
N CYS A 338 -10.19 -12.39 4.72
CA CYS A 338 -10.28 -13.52 5.64
C CYS A 338 -9.22 -13.43 6.77
N ALA A 339 -8.01 -13.01 6.43
CA ALA A 339 -6.97 -12.76 7.43
C ALA A 339 -7.30 -11.56 8.34
N CYS A 340 -7.92 -10.50 7.80
CA CYS A 340 -8.40 -9.38 8.61
C CYS A 340 -9.47 -9.82 9.62
N GLU A 341 -10.44 -10.65 9.20
CA GLU A 341 -11.48 -11.18 10.08
C GLU A 341 -10.86 -11.96 11.24
N GLY A 342 -9.89 -12.83 10.97
CA GLY A 342 -9.17 -13.56 12.01
C GLY A 342 -8.42 -12.64 12.99
N LEU A 343 -7.86 -11.53 12.51
CA LEU A 343 -7.21 -10.52 13.35
C LEU A 343 -8.24 -9.74 14.20
N TYR A 344 -9.44 -9.51 13.67
CA TYR A 344 -10.51 -8.85 14.43
C TYR A 344 -10.98 -9.73 15.58
N ASP A 345 -11.23 -11.02 15.32
CA ASP A 345 -11.58 -12.00 16.34
C ASP A 345 -10.48 -12.11 17.40
N GLU A 346 -9.21 -12.15 16.99
CA GLU A 346 -8.06 -12.14 17.91
C GLU A 346 -8.04 -10.89 18.79
N ALA A 347 -8.21 -9.69 18.22
CA ALA A 347 -8.18 -8.44 18.99
C ALA A 347 -9.34 -8.36 19.99
N ILE A 348 -10.53 -8.83 19.61
CA ILE A 348 -11.70 -8.88 20.48
C ILE A 348 -11.46 -9.86 21.64
N ALA A 349 -11.00 -11.07 21.37
CA ALA A 349 -10.69 -12.06 22.40
C ALA A 349 -9.59 -11.56 23.36
N MET A 350 -8.59 -10.86 22.85
CA MET A 350 -7.52 -10.28 23.66
C MET A 350 -7.99 -9.16 24.58
N ARG A 351 -9.01 -8.37 24.19
CA ARG A 351 -9.61 -7.35 25.08
C ARG A 351 -10.24 -7.97 26.32
N ASP A 352 -10.91 -9.10 26.12
CA ASP A 352 -11.75 -9.73 27.15
C ASP A 352 -10.94 -10.62 28.10
N ALA A 353 -9.68 -10.90 27.78
CA ALA A 353 -8.78 -11.67 28.64
C ALA A 353 -8.16 -10.83 29.77
N ASP A 354 -7.81 -11.48 30.89
CA ASP A 354 -7.01 -10.87 31.96
C ASP A 354 -5.53 -10.82 31.55
N TRP A 355 -4.97 -9.61 31.63
CA TRP A 355 -3.57 -9.38 31.27
C TRP A 355 -2.80 -8.79 32.45
N PRO A 356 -1.61 -9.33 32.79
CA PRO A 356 -0.72 -8.73 33.80
C PRO A 356 -0.17 -7.39 33.31
N ASP A 357 0.21 -6.51 34.23
CA ASP A 357 0.76 -5.18 33.90
C ASP A 357 1.96 -5.23 32.96
N ALA A 358 2.79 -6.27 33.04
CA ALA A 358 3.91 -6.49 32.14
C ALA A 358 3.51 -6.62 30.65
N ALA A 359 2.27 -7.01 30.33
CA ALA A 359 1.75 -7.07 28.96
C ALA A 359 1.58 -5.68 28.31
N TYR A 360 1.60 -4.64 29.13
CA TYR A 360 1.50 -3.23 28.68
C TYR A 360 2.85 -2.56 28.52
N ALA A 361 3.97 -3.28 28.70
CA ALA A 361 5.29 -2.71 28.55
C ALA A 361 5.52 -2.16 27.14
N PRO A 362 6.23 -1.02 27.01
CA PRO A 362 6.60 -0.45 25.72
C PRO A 362 7.43 -1.43 24.87
N VAL A 363 7.17 -1.47 23.57
CA VAL A 363 7.91 -2.32 22.63
C VAL A 363 9.19 -1.67 22.13
N GLN A 364 10.23 -2.47 21.87
CA GLN A 364 11.48 -1.97 21.30
C GLN A 364 11.30 -1.67 19.80
N LEU A 365 11.66 -0.45 19.41
CA LEU A 365 11.58 0.03 18.02
C LEU A 365 12.94 -0.05 17.34
N SER A 366 12.95 -0.21 16.02
CA SER A 366 14.14 -0.03 15.21
C SER A 366 14.56 1.45 15.20
N PRO A 367 15.87 1.77 15.18
CA PRO A 367 16.32 3.13 14.86
C PRO A 367 15.75 3.57 13.51
N LEU A 368 15.38 4.85 13.41
CA LEU A 368 15.02 5.45 12.12
C LEU A 368 16.27 5.55 11.25
N ARG A 369 16.16 5.14 10.00
CA ARG A 369 17.22 5.25 8.99
C ARG A 369 17.04 6.52 8.16
#